data_425a35c14df5edaab94876e5787fb2b9
#
_entry.id   425a35c14df5edaab94876e5787fb2b9
#
_cell.length_a   1.000
_cell.length_b   1.000
_cell.length_c   1.000
_cell.angle_alpha   90.00
_cell.angle_beta   90.00
_cell.angle_gamma   90.00
#
_symmetry.space_group_name_H-M   'P 1'
#
loop_
_entity.id
_entity.type
_entity.pdbx_description
1 polymer ?
#
loop_
_entity_poly.entity_id
_entity_poly.type
_entity_poly.pdbx_seq_one_letter_code
_entity_poly.pdbx_strand_id
1 'polypeptide(L)'
;MLSSAPVALTRRRFLTVSSGAVGLMVATGCAVPALEGTPDPVLELIRAAERDSREFAAADASHGTYLDAIRRIADVRRIHAERLGELFEQPQDAATDEASADPAPPATCPPVEEVRSRLRADAAGAAEVALASDEIRAELTGAVSAACTAAVEVLLS
;
A
#
# COMPACT_ATOMS: atom_id res chain seq x y z
N MET A 1 -20.80 46.95 -17.80
CA MET A 1 -20.30 46.42 -16.53
C MET A 1 -20.95 45.04 -16.33
N LEU A 2 -20.25 43.99 -16.75
CA LEU A 2 -20.74 42.61 -16.66
C LEU A 2 -20.16 41.98 -15.37
N SER A 3 -21.03 41.71 -14.40
CA SER A 3 -20.67 41.14 -13.11
C SER A 3 -20.62 39.61 -13.26
N SER A 4 -19.43 39.03 -13.25
CA SER A 4 -19.22 37.58 -13.24
C SER A 4 -19.32 37.09 -11.80
N ALA A 5 -20.40 36.38 -11.47
CA ALA A 5 -20.55 35.68 -10.21
C ALA A 5 -19.78 34.36 -10.25
N PRO A 6 -19.02 33.98 -9.20
CA PRO A 6 -18.34 32.69 -9.13
C PRO A 6 -19.36 31.57 -8.91
N VAL A 7 -19.37 30.58 -9.82
CA VAL A 7 -20.16 29.37 -9.69
C VAL A 7 -19.49 28.44 -8.69
N ALA A 8 -20.03 28.37 -7.48
CA ALA A 8 -19.62 27.40 -6.46
C ALA A 8 -20.11 26.00 -6.86
N LEU A 9 -19.17 25.16 -7.33
CA LEU A 9 -19.41 23.75 -7.59
C LEU A 9 -19.48 22.98 -6.26
N THR A 10 -20.68 22.65 -5.78
CA THR A 10 -20.86 21.78 -4.62
C THR A 10 -20.68 20.31 -5.02
N ARG A 11 -20.07 19.51 -4.15
CA ARG A 11 -19.82 18.05 -4.33
C ARG A 11 -21.04 17.27 -4.82
N ARG A 12 -22.24 17.72 -4.48
CA ARG A 12 -23.51 17.10 -4.87
C ARG A 12 -23.84 17.22 -6.36
N ARG A 13 -23.31 18.22 -7.07
CA ARG A 13 -23.52 18.40 -8.52
C ARG A 13 -22.58 17.60 -9.39
N PHE A 14 -21.47 17.15 -8.84
CA PHE A 14 -20.50 16.31 -9.58
C PHE A 14 -21.07 14.90 -9.86
N LEU A 15 -21.90 14.38 -8.97
CA LEU A 15 -22.46 13.03 -9.08
C LEU A 15 -23.68 12.92 -10.02
N THR A 16 -24.25 14.03 -10.48
CA THR A 16 -25.45 14.03 -11.33
C THR A 16 -25.19 14.16 -12.83
N VAL A 17 -23.93 14.35 -13.25
CA VAL A 17 -23.57 14.50 -14.68
C VAL A 17 -23.15 13.17 -15.34
N SER A 18 -23.00 12.09 -14.58
CA SER A 18 -22.57 10.78 -15.09
C SER A 18 -23.71 9.84 -15.52
N SER A 19 -24.95 10.31 -15.62
CA SER A 19 -26.08 9.45 -16.03
C SER A 19 -26.47 9.71 -17.50
N GLY A 20 -25.72 9.07 -18.40
CA GLY A 20 -26.07 9.17 -19.82
C GLY A 20 -25.22 8.31 -20.72
N ALA A 21 -25.37 6.98 -20.68
CA ALA A 21 -25.30 6.05 -21.81
C ALA A 21 -25.56 4.64 -21.30
N VAL A 22 -26.82 4.16 -21.41
CA VAL A 22 -27.18 2.76 -21.19
C VAL A 22 -26.68 1.97 -22.39
N GLY A 23 -25.52 1.32 -22.22
CA GLY A 23 -25.07 0.22 -23.04
C GLY A 23 -25.27 -1.06 -22.24
N LEU A 24 -26.29 -1.86 -22.60
CA LEU A 24 -26.47 -3.22 -22.07
C LEU A 24 -25.28 -4.08 -22.55
N MET A 25 -24.20 -4.10 -21.78
CA MET A 25 -23.21 -5.17 -21.83
C MET A 25 -23.56 -6.15 -20.73
N VAL A 26 -24.13 -7.28 -21.10
CA VAL A 26 -24.22 -8.47 -20.25
C VAL A 26 -22.76 -8.92 -20.02
N ALA A 27 -22.13 -8.38 -19.02
CA ALA A 27 -20.90 -8.92 -18.48
C ALA A 27 -21.28 -10.20 -17.73
N THR A 28 -21.28 -11.33 -18.49
CA THR A 28 -21.07 -12.63 -17.85
C THR A 28 -19.76 -12.52 -17.09
N GLY A 29 -19.89 -12.28 -15.77
CA GLY A 29 -18.77 -12.35 -14.84
C GLY A 29 -18.17 -13.74 -14.93
N CYS A 30 -17.14 -13.91 -15.76
CA CYS A 30 -16.22 -15.02 -15.62
C CYS A 30 -15.52 -14.79 -14.28
N ALA A 31 -16.06 -15.40 -13.22
CA ALA A 31 -15.27 -15.68 -12.04
C ALA A 31 -14.10 -16.53 -12.56
N VAL A 32 -12.95 -15.89 -12.76
CA VAL A 32 -11.70 -16.61 -13.04
C VAL A 32 -11.51 -17.49 -11.81
N PRO A 33 -11.55 -18.84 -11.93
CA PRO A 33 -11.26 -19.67 -10.78
C PRO A 33 -9.88 -19.26 -10.29
N ALA A 34 -9.78 -18.89 -9.02
CA ALA A 34 -8.49 -18.67 -8.38
C ALA A 34 -7.67 -19.91 -8.66
N LEU A 35 -6.57 -19.77 -9.39
CA LEU A 35 -5.63 -20.85 -9.63
C LEU A 35 -5.16 -21.29 -8.26
N GLU A 36 -5.55 -22.49 -7.85
CA GLU A 36 -5.07 -23.08 -6.60
C GLU A 36 -3.55 -23.02 -6.61
N GLY A 37 -2.97 -22.20 -5.73
CA GLY A 37 -1.54 -22.03 -5.60
C GLY A 37 -0.96 -20.63 -5.87
N THR A 38 -1.75 -19.66 -6.33
CA THR A 38 -1.24 -18.26 -6.39
C THR A 38 -1.25 -17.65 -5.00
N PRO A 39 -0.10 -17.23 -4.46
CA PRO A 39 -0.06 -16.56 -3.16
C PRO A 39 -0.97 -15.34 -3.15
N ASP A 40 -1.63 -15.10 -2.01
CA ASP A 40 -2.44 -13.90 -1.84
C ASP A 40 -1.54 -12.65 -2.00
N PRO A 41 -1.89 -11.71 -2.90
CA PRO A 41 -1.05 -10.52 -3.14
C PRO A 41 -0.84 -9.66 -1.90
N VAL A 42 -1.71 -9.72 -0.89
CA VAL A 42 -1.50 -9.03 0.39
C VAL A 42 -0.31 -9.61 1.15
N LEU A 43 0.00 -10.90 1.03
CA LEU A 43 1.19 -11.49 1.64
C LEU A 43 2.48 -10.88 1.10
N GLU A 44 2.52 -10.54 -0.17
CA GLU A 44 3.67 -9.84 -0.75
C GLU A 44 3.80 -8.40 -0.21
N LEU A 45 2.68 -7.70 0.01
CA LEU A 45 2.68 -6.38 0.65
C LEU A 45 3.17 -6.44 2.09
N ILE A 46 2.78 -7.48 2.85
CA ILE A 46 3.27 -7.71 4.22
C ILE A 46 4.77 -7.93 4.21
N ARG A 47 5.27 -8.86 3.39
CA ARG A 47 6.71 -9.17 3.28
C ARG A 47 7.53 -7.95 2.87
N ALA A 48 7.04 -7.16 1.93
CA ALA A 48 7.67 -5.91 1.51
C ALA A 48 7.73 -4.92 2.68
N ALA A 49 6.63 -4.76 3.42
CA ALA A 49 6.55 -3.86 4.57
C ALA A 49 7.49 -4.29 5.71
N GLU A 50 7.55 -5.58 6.02
CA GLU A 50 8.48 -6.13 7.01
C GLU A 50 9.95 -5.94 6.64
N ARG A 51 10.30 -6.23 5.38
CA ARG A 51 11.65 -6.01 4.86
C ARG A 51 12.04 -4.55 4.98
N ASP A 52 11.20 -3.64 4.45
CA ASP A 52 11.47 -2.21 4.46
C ASP A 52 11.53 -1.64 5.88
N SER A 53 10.67 -2.10 6.79
CA SER A 53 10.75 -1.72 8.20
C SER A 53 12.12 -2.03 8.82
N ARG A 54 12.64 -3.23 8.60
CA ARG A 54 13.95 -3.63 9.11
C ARG A 54 15.11 -2.88 8.45
N GLU A 55 15.10 -2.79 7.12
CA GLU A 55 16.19 -2.18 6.36
C GLU A 55 16.22 -0.65 6.54
N PHE A 56 15.08 0.03 6.49
CA PHE A 56 15.02 1.48 6.67
C PHE A 56 15.34 1.92 8.11
N ALA A 57 15.04 1.08 9.11
CA ALA A 57 15.46 1.33 10.49
C ALA A 57 16.98 1.37 10.66
N ALA A 58 17.73 0.68 9.77
CA ALA A 58 19.19 0.68 9.74
C ALA A 58 19.79 1.93 9.05
N ALA A 59 18.98 2.93 8.67
CA ALA A 59 19.46 4.17 8.07
C ALA A 59 20.46 4.89 9.00
N ASP A 60 21.54 5.40 8.42
CA ASP A 60 22.63 6.05 9.10
C ASP A 60 22.99 7.41 8.50
N ALA A 61 24.10 8.01 8.94
CA ALA A 61 24.53 9.33 8.50
C ALA A 61 24.81 9.46 6.99
N SER A 62 25.01 8.35 6.27
CA SER A 62 25.20 8.37 4.81
C SER A 62 23.94 8.82 4.06
N HIS A 63 22.76 8.74 4.69
CA HIS A 63 21.49 9.18 4.12
C HIS A 63 21.25 10.70 4.26
N GLY A 64 22.18 11.43 4.89
CA GLY A 64 22.17 12.88 4.97
C GLY A 64 20.88 13.45 5.58
N THR A 65 20.28 14.42 4.89
CA THR A 65 19.05 15.09 5.35
C THR A 65 17.82 14.19 5.39
N TYR A 66 17.85 13.03 4.73
CA TYR A 66 16.73 12.10 4.69
C TYR A 66 16.74 11.05 5.82
N LEU A 67 17.78 11.02 6.66
CA LEU A 67 17.93 10.04 7.74
C LEU A 67 16.67 9.92 8.61
N ASP A 68 16.20 11.04 9.17
CA ASP A 68 15.03 11.02 10.05
C ASP A 68 13.74 10.67 9.30
N ALA A 69 13.61 11.09 8.04
CA ALA A 69 12.47 10.74 7.20
C ALA A 69 12.43 9.22 6.94
N ILE A 70 13.56 8.61 6.57
CA ILE A 70 13.65 7.17 6.31
C ILE A 70 13.30 6.37 7.57
N ARG A 71 13.80 6.75 8.74
CA ARG A 71 13.46 6.08 10.01
C ARG A 71 11.98 6.18 10.36
N ARG A 72 11.34 7.33 10.12
CA ARG A 72 9.89 7.46 10.28
C ARG A 72 9.12 6.58 9.29
N ILE A 73 9.60 6.46 8.07
CA ILE A 73 9.01 5.54 7.08
C ILE A 73 9.14 4.09 7.56
N ALA A 74 10.27 3.70 8.17
CA ALA A 74 10.43 2.36 8.77
C ALA A 74 9.34 2.05 9.80
N ASP A 75 9.03 3.01 10.69
CA ASP A 75 7.95 2.84 11.69
C ASP A 75 6.58 2.69 11.01
N VAL A 76 6.30 3.47 9.98
CA VAL A 76 5.05 3.36 9.21
C VAL A 76 4.96 2.01 8.52
N ARG A 77 6.07 1.52 7.93
CA ARG A 77 6.10 0.21 7.27
C ARG A 77 5.86 -0.94 8.26
N ARG A 78 6.38 -0.84 9.49
CA ARG A 78 6.07 -1.81 10.54
C ARG A 78 4.57 -1.85 10.83
N ILE A 79 3.93 -0.68 10.97
CA ILE A 79 2.47 -0.60 11.18
C ILE A 79 1.70 -1.19 9.99
N HIS A 80 2.16 -0.97 8.75
CA HIS A 80 1.54 -1.58 7.58
C HIS A 80 1.58 -3.11 7.64
N ALA A 81 2.74 -3.70 7.98
CA ALA A 81 2.87 -5.15 8.12
C ALA A 81 1.92 -5.70 9.18
N GLU A 82 1.87 -5.07 10.35
CA GLU A 82 0.99 -5.46 11.46
C GLU A 82 -0.49 -5.41 11.05
N ARG A 83 -0.94 -4.28 10.48
CA ARG A 83 -2.35 -4.10 10.09
C ARG A 83 -2.79 -5.01 8.95
N LEU A 84 -1.93 -5.22 7.96
CA LEU A 84 -2.23 -6.16 6.88
C LEU A 84 -2.21 -7.61 7.40
N GLY A 85 -1.33 -7.93 8.35
CA GLY A 85 -1.28 -9.24 9.01
C GLY A 85 -2.59 -9.59 9.70
N GLU A 86 -3.26 -8.62 10.34
CA GLU A 86 -4.55 -8.80 11.01
C GLU A 86 -5.64 -9.35 10.05
N LEU A 87 -5.51 -9.16 8.72
CA LEU A 87 -6.43 -9.74 7.74
C LEU A 87 -6.35 -11.26 7.65
N PHE A 88 -5.26 -11.85 8.13
CA PHE A 88 -5.01 -13.30 8.13
C PHE A 88 -5.11 -13.93 9.52
N GLU A 89 -5.26 -13.12 10.57
CA GLU A 89 -5.49 -13.59 11.95
C GLU A 89 -6.93 -14.08 12.13
N GLN A 90 -7.33 -15.10 11.36
CA GLN A 90 -8.41 -15.96 11.78
C GLN A 90 -7.84 -16.98 12.78
N PRO A 91 -8.63 -17.47 13.78
CA PRO A 91 -8.14 -18.44 14.72
C PRO A 91 -7.66 -19.69 13.97
N GLN A 92 -6.38 -19.73 13.68
CA GLN A 92 -5.74 -20.90 13.13
C GLN A 92 -5.32 -21.75 14.31
N ASP A 93 -6.03 -22.87 14.49
CA ASP A 93 -5.54 -24.02 15.24
C ASP A 93 -4.35 -24.66 14.48
N ALA A 94 -3.35 -23.89 14.15
CA ALA A 94 -2.16 -24.37 13.50
C ALA A 94 -0.95 -23.97 14.31
N ALA A 95 -0.41 -24.96 15.02
CA ALA A 95 0.95 -24.91 15.54
C ALA A 95 1.89 -24.52 14.40
N THR A 96 2.35 -23.29 14.41
CA THR A 96 3.44 -22.87 13.55
C THR A 96 4.68 -23.54 14.11
N ASP A 97 5.23 -24.51 13.37
CA ASP A 97 6.60 -24.96 13.57
C ASP A 97 7.48 -23.71 13.57
N GLU A 98 7.99 -23.33 14.74
CA GLU A 98 9.10 -22.39 14.84
C GLU A 98 10.31 -23.06 14.19
N ALA A 99 10.38 -22.96 12.87
CA ALA A 99 11.60 -23.26 12.15
C ALA A 99 12.67 -22.33 12.72
N SER A 100 13.67 -22.89 13.37
CA SER A 100 14.91 -22.22 13.79
C SER A 100 15.49 -21.51 12.56
N ALA A 101 15.08 -20.28 12.35
CA ALA A 101 15.66 -19.44 11.31
C ALA A 101 17.08 -19.09 11.76
N ASP A 102 18.08 -19.42 10.95
CA ASP A 102 19.42 -18.86 11.09
C ASP A 102 19.33 -17.35 11.29
N PRO A 103 20.17 -16.75 12.17
CA PRO A 103 20.14 -15.32 12.40
C PRO A 103 20.27 -14.58 11.07
N ALA A 104 19.25 -13.82 10.71
CA ALA A 104 19.24 -13.06 9.49
C ALA A 104 20.46 -12.11 9.45
N PRO A 105 21.12 -11.92 8.29
CA PRO A 105 22.23 -10.99 8.17
C PRO A 105 21.82 -9.59 8.64
N PRO A 106 22.78 -8.80 9.18
CA PRO A 106 22.46 -7.45 9.65
C PRO A 106 21.82 -6.63 8.53
N ALA A 107 20.70 -6.01 8.84
CA ALA A 107 19.98 -5.19 7.87
C ALA A 107 20.83 -3.96 7.52
N THR A 108 20.85 -3.60 6.23
CA THR A 108 21.50 -2.41 5.71
C THR A 108 20.45 -1.58 4.97
N CYS A 109 20.39 -0.29 5.26
CA CYS A 109 19.48 0.60 4.56
C CYS A 109 19.98 0.86 3.13
N PRO A 110 19.12 0.71 2.11
CA PRO A 110 19.49 1.01 0.74
C PRO A 110 19.61 2.54 0.50
N PRO A 111 20.29 2.97 -0.59
CA PRO A 111 20.35 4.38 -0.95
C PRO A 111 18.96 5.01 -1.13
N VAL A 112 18.84 6.32 -0.93
CA VAL A 112 17.57 7.07 -0.97
C VAL A 112 16.77 6.82 -2.26
N GLU A 113 17.43 6.74 -3.41
CA GLU A 113 16.76 6.47 -4.70
C GLU A 113 16.13 5.09 -4.75
N GLU A 114 16.77 4.11 -4.13
CA GLU A 114 16.19 2.77 -4.02
C GLU A 114 15.01 2.76 -3.03
N VAL A 115 15.11 3.47 -1.90
CA VAL A 115 13.98 3.67 -0.98
C VAL A 115 12.78 4.25 -1.73
N ARG A 116 12.98 5.31 -2.51
CA ARG A 116 11.93 5.93 -3.34
C ARG A 116 11.33 4.94 -4.34
N SER A 117 12.20 4.19 -5.03
CA SER A 117 11.77 3.20 -6.03
C SER A 117 10.91 2.10 -5.42
N ARG A 118 11.31 1.54 -4.29
CA ARG A 118 10.55 0.51 -3.56
C ARG A 118 9.20 1.04 -3.10
N LEU A 119 9.15 2.22 -2.48
CA LEU A 119 7.90 2.83 -2.03
C LEU A 119 6.93 3.11 -3.18
N ARG A 120 7.42 3.51 -4.37
CA ARG A 120 6.57 3.67 -5.56
C ARG A 120 6.01 2.34 -6.05
N ALA A 121 6.82 1.30 -6.08
CA ALA A 121 6.39 -0.04 -6.46
C ALA A 121 5.32 -0.57 -5.48
N ASP A 122 5.56 -0.41 -4.19
CA ASP A 122 4.62 -0.85 -3.14
C ASP A 122 3.31 -0.04 -3.18
N ALA A 123 3.38 1.28 -3.46
CA ALA A 123 2.20 2.11 -3.64
C ALA A 123 1.34 1.62 -4.82
N ALA A 124 1.97 1.29 -5.94
CA ALA A 124 1.28 0.77 -7.12
C ALA A 124 0.65 -0.60 -6.85
N GLY A 125 1.42 -1.55 -6.28
CA GLY A 125 0.91 -2.88 -5.95
C GLY A 125 -0.23 -2.83 -4.94
N ALA A 126 -0.13 -1.99 -3.90
CA ALA A 126 -1.20 -1.80 -2.92
C ALA A 126 -2.46 -1.19 -3.55
N ALA A 127 -2.33 -0.27 -4.51
CA ALA A 127 -3.46 0.29 -5.25
C ALA A 127 -4.17 -0.78 -6.10
N GLU A 128 -3.41 -1.65 -6.77
CA GLU A 128 -3.98 -2.76 -7.56
C GLU A 128 -4.78 -3.71 -6.67
N VAL A 129 -4.23 -4.07 -5.51
CA VAL A 129 -4.94 -4.91 -4.54
C VAL A 129 -6.20 -4.22 -4.02
N ALA A 130 -6.14 -2.92 -3.71
CA ALA A 130 -7.30 -2.16 -3.25
C ALA A 130 -8.43 -2.15 -4.28
N LEU A 131 -8.10 -2.00 -5.57
CA LEU A 131 -9.08 -2.01 -6.66
C LEU A 131 -9.72 -3.39 -6.90
N ALA A 132 -9.02 -4.47 -6.55
CA ALA A 132 -9.47 -5.84 -6.71
C ALA A 132 -10.13 -6.43 -5.44
N SER A 133 -10.23 -5.65 -4.37
CA SER A 133 -10.70 -6.08 -3.06
C SER A 133 -11.95 -5.32 -2.62
N ASP A 134 -12.62 -5.87 -1.61
CA ASP A 134 -13.80 -5.27 -0.99
C ASP A 134 -13.52 -4.85 0.46
N GLU A 135 -14.35 -3.94 0.96
CA GLU A 135 -14.44 -3.55 2.38
C GLU A 135 -13.08 -3.23 3.03
N ILE A 136 -12.81 -3.88 4.17
CA ILE A 136 -11.64 -3.61 5.01
C ILE A 136 -10.32 -3.86 4.27
N ARG A 137 -10.28 -4.85 3.38
CA ARG A 137 -9.08 -5.14 2.59
C ARG A 137 -8.75 -4.00 1.63
N ALA A 138 -9.76 -3.45 0.94
CA ALA A 138 -9.60 -2.30 0.05
C ALA A 138 -9.19 -1.04 0.83
N GLU A 139 -9.76 -0.83 2.02
CA GLU A 139 -9.43 0.30 2.88
C GLU A 139 -7.96 0.24 3.33
N LEU A 140 -7.51 -0.89 3.88
CA LEU A 140 -6.16 -1.05 4.39
C LEU A 140 -5.11 -0.96 3.27
N THR A 141 -5.32 -1.64 2.14
CA THR A 141 -4.36 -1.59 1.03
C THR A 141 -4.35 -0.22 0.35
N GLY A 142 -5.50 0.45 0.25
CA GLY A 142 -5.59 1.84 -0.20
C GLY A 142 -4.85 2.81 0.72
N ALA A 143 -4.92 2.62 2.03
CA ALA A 143 -4.17 3.41 3.00
C ALA A 143 -2.65 3.19 2.86
N VAL A 144 -2.19 1.95 2.64
CA VAL A 144 -0.78 1.65 2.35
C VAL A 144 -0.30 2.37 1.10
N SER A 145 -1.08 2.31 0.01
CA SER A 145 -0.76 3.01 -1.24
C SER A 145 -0.60 4.52 -1.02
N ALA A 146 -1.57 5.13 -0.35
CA ALA A 146 -1.54 6.57 -0.06
C ALA A 146 -0.34 6.97 0.82
N ALA A 147 -0.03 6.18 1.85
CA ALA A 147 1.08 6.45 2.75
C ALA A 147 2.45 6.33 2.04
N CYS A 148 2.65 5.30 1.21
CA CYS A 148 3.87 5.13 0.42
C CYS A 148 4.05 6.27 -0.59
N THR A 149 2.97 6.69 -1.26
CA THR A 149 2.98 7.84 -2.16
C THR A 149 3.36 9.13 -1.42
N ALA A 150 2.72 9.40 -0.27
CA ALA A 150 3.03 10.57 0.53
C ALA A 150 4.48 10.57 1.05
N ALA A 151 5.02 9.41 1.41
CA ALA A 151 6.41 9.28 1.83
C ALA A 151 7.38 9.71 0.72
N VAL A 152 7.14 9.32 -0.52
CA VAL A 152 7.98 9.70 -1.66
C VAL A 152 7.84 11.19 -1.98
N GLU A 153 6.61 11.69 -2.09
CA GLU A 153 6.34 13.04 -2.59
C GLU A 153 6.56 14.14 -1.56
N VAL A 154 6.50 13.81 -0.26
CA VAL A 154 6.58 14.81 0.82
C VAL A 154 7.83 14.64 1.68
N LEU A 155 8.16 13.41 2.09
CA LEU A 155 9.25 13.18 3.03
C LEU A 155 10.61 12.99 2.35
N LEU A 156 10.60 12.48 1.12
CA LEU A 156 11.81 12.21 0.34
C LEU A 156 11.95 13.11 -0.90
N SER A 157 11.24 14.22 -0.94
CA SER A 157 11.29 15.21 -2.03
C SER A 157 12.59 16.02 -2.05
#